data_627fa13eb8e1bb8856d8693bb40f4542
#
_entry.id   627fa13eb8e1bb8856d8693bb40f4542
#
_cell.length_a   1.000
_cell.length_b   1.000
_cell.length_c   1.000
_cell.angle_alpha   90.00
_cell.angle_beta   90.00
_cell.angle_gamma   90.00
#
_symmetry.space_group_name_H-M   'P 1'
#
loop_
_entity.id
_entity.type
_entity.pdbx_description
1 polymer ?
#
loop_
_entity_poly.entity_id
_entity_poly.type
_entity_poly.pdbx_seq_one_letter_code
_entity_poly.pdbx_strand_id
1 'polypeptide(L)'
;MLIPRHFSAALVCTLTATLPLPAPAQTASTGSGQAWPVKPIRMINGFPAGGGTDIMVRLLLPKMVEALGQQVLIENRAGASTNIAMDYVVKAPPDGYTLLVNSSPVAINMSLYKNLSFDTQRDLASISLFAASTNVLVVHPSLPARTVKELISLARAKPDX
;
A
#
# COMPACT_ATOMS: atom_id res chain seq x y z
N MET A 1 41.67 15.91 -84.41
CA MET A 1 42.74 16.94 -84.42
C MET A 1 42.52 17.85 -83.19
N LEU A 2 43.53 17.92 -82.34
CA LEU A 2 43.71 18.81 -81.17
C LEU A 2 43.06 18.41 -79.87
N ILE A 3 43.90 17.90 -79.02
CA ILE A 3 43.98 17.86 -77.56
C ILE A 3 44.15 19.33 -77.07
N PRO A 4 44.01 19.72 -75.84
CA PRO A 4 43.84 19.20 -74.49
C PRO A 4 43.36 20.24 -73.46
N ARG A 5 43.35 19.94 -72.28
CA ARG A 5 44.20 20.41 -71.16
C ARG A 5 43.52 20.15 -69.83
N HIS A 6 44.22 19.41 -69.01
CA HIS A 6 43.86 19.10 -67.66
C HIS A 6 43.85 20.33 -66.74
N PHE A 7 42.77 20.51 -65.99
CA PHE A 7 42.78 21.38 -64.85
C PHE A 7 42.51 20.55 -63.62
N SER A 8 43.57 20.33 -62.88
CA SER A 8 43.45 19.67 -61.53
C SER A 8 42.95 20.72 -60.53
N ALA A 9 41.74 20.57 -60.11
CA ALA A 9 41.20 21.36 -58.98
C ALA A 9 41.54 20.60 -57.70
N ALA A 10 42.47 21.17 -56.94
CA ALA A 10 42.78 20.64 -55.60
C ALA A 10 41.64 20.98 -54.67
N LEU A 11 40.94 19.91 -54.21
CA LEU A 11 39.87 20.05 -53.22
C LEU A 11 40.51 20.22 -51.82
N VAL A 12 40.53 21.46 -51.33
CA VAL A 12 40.98 21.76 -50.00
C VAL A 12 39.81 21.42 -49.03
N CYS A 13 39.92 20.28 -48.40
CA CYS A 13 38.95 19.85 -47.40
C CYS A 13 39.25 20.56 -46.07
N THR A 14 38.57 21.66 -45.78
CA THR A 14 38.68 22.35 -44.52
C THR A 14 37.88 21.58 -43.46
N LEU A 15 38.61 20.89 -42.60
CA LEU A 15 38.05 20.14 -41.47
C LEU A 15 37.64 21.14 -40.40
N THR A 16 36.37 21.52 -40.36
CA THR A 16 35.82 22.36 -39.29
C THR A 16 35.60 21.47 -38.07
N ALA A 17 36.51 21.58 -37.10
CA ALA A 17 36.34 20.91 -35.81
C ALA A 17 35.24 21.64 -35.04
N THR A 18 34.03 21.01 -35.01
CA THR A 18 32.94 21.45 -34.15
C THR A 18 33.23 21.01 -32.75
N LEU A 19 33.71 21.92 -31.92
CA LEU A 19 33.80 21.69 -30.47
C LEU A 19 32.41 21.54 -29.89
N PRO A 20 32.14 20.42 -29.15
CA PRO A 20 30.83 20.28 -28.48
C PRO A 20 30.70 21.36 -27.41
N LEU A 21 29.72 22.23 -27.58
CA LEU A 21 29.33 23.17 -26.53
C LEU A 21 28.84 22.36 -25.33
N PRO A 22 29.32 22.62 -24.11
CA PRO A 22 28.78 21.93 -22.93
C PRO A 22 27.29 22.27 -22.83
N ALA A 23 26.46 21.26 -22.92
CA ALA A 23 25.04 21.41 -22.67
C ALA A 23 24.87 21.95 -21.24
N PRO A 24 24.03 22.96 -21.02
CA PRO A 24 23.78 23.41 -19.67
C PRO A 24 23.25 22.23 -18.88
N ALA A 25 23.99 21.80 -17.85
CA ALA A 25 23.53 20.82 -16.91
C ALA A 25 22.21 21.36 -16.36
N GLN A 26 21.12 20.72 -16.70
CA GLN A 26 19.85 20.98 -16.06
C GLN A 26 20.09 20.68 -14.59
N THR A 27 20.33 21.72 -13.82
CA THR A 27 20.24 21.63 -12.37
C THR A 27 18.83 21.11 -12.11
N ALA A 28 18.74 19.82 -11.77
CA ALA A 28 17.52 19.31 -11.23
C ALA A 28 17.12 20.29 -10.13
N SER A 29 16.00 20.99 -10.36
CA SER A 29 15.46 21.85 -9.33
C SER A 29 15.18 20.95 -8.16
N THR A 30 16.07 20.94 -7.17
CA THR A 30 15.74 20.49 -5.84
C THR A 30 14.67 21.45 -5.37
N GLY A 31 13.43 21.18 -5.77
CA GLY A 31 12.31 21.82 -5.15
C GLY A 31 12.51 21.66 -3.66
N SER A 32 12.47 22.75 -2.94
CA SER A 32 12.44 22.74 -1.47
C SER A 32 11.09 22.16 -1.03
N GLY A 33 10.73 21.01 -1.59
CA GLY A 33 9.58 20.25 -1.16
C GLY A 33 9.89 19.71 0.21
N GLN A 34 9.19 20.21 1.19
CA GLN A 34 9.25 19.67 2.54
C GLN A 34 9.03 18.16 2.44
N ALA A 35 9.97 17.39 2.99
CA ALA A 35 9.88 15.93 2.91
C ALA A 35 8.58 15.42 3.54
N TRP A 36 7.91 14.49 2.85
CA TRP A 36 6.72 13.83 3.41
C TRP A 36 7.08 13.12 4.73
N PRO A 37 6.21 13.18 5.75
CA PRO A 37 4.93 13.88 5.84
C PRO A 37 5.06 15.30 6.41
N VAL A 38 4.24 16.24 5.88
CA VAL A 38 4.24 17.65 6.32
C VAL A 38 2.97 18.03 7.08
N LYS A 39 2.02 17.09 7.21
CA LYS A 39 0.74 17.28 7.91
C LYS A 39 0.35 15.97 8.61
N PRO A 40 -0.61 15.99 9.53
CA PRO A 40 -1.03 14.77 10.22
C PRO A 40 -1.53 13.69 9.27
N ILE A 41 -1.21 12.44 9.62
CA ILE A 41 -1.63 11.24 8.88
C ILE A 41 -2.89 10.68 9.54
N ARG A 42 -3.89 10.33 8.76
CA ARG A 42 -5.11 9.70 9.25
C ARG A 42 -5.01 8.19 9.03
N MET A 43 -5.19 7.45 10.10
CA MET A 43 -5.15 5.97 10.08
C MET A 43 -6.55 5.44 10.35
N ILE A 44 -7.20 4.95 9.31
CA ILE A 44 -8.58 4.47 9.34
C ILE A 44 -8.57 3.00 9.74
N ASN A 45 -9.13 2.71 10.89
CA ASN A 45 -9.24 1.35 11.41
C ASN A 45 -10.65 0.81 11.15
N GLY A 46 -10.74 -0.30 10.43
CA GLY A 46 -12.03 -0.92 10.06
C GLY A 46 -12.74 -1.64 11.21
N PHE A 47 -12.18 -1.62 12.41
CA PHE A 47 -12.70 -2.36 13.57
C PHE A 47 -13.13 -1.41 14.69
N PRO A 48 -14.00 -1.89 15.58
CA PRO A 48 -14.45 -1.07 16.71
C PRO A 48 -13.29 -0.64 17.60
N ALA A 49 -13.45 0.52 18.22
CA ALA A 49 -12.49 1.01 19.22
C ALA A 49 -12.40 0.02 20.39
N GLY A 50 -11.19 -0.20 20.89
CA GLY A 50 -10.93 -1.15 21.97
C GLY A 50 -10.82 -2.61 21.51
N GLY A 51 -11.06 -2.89 20.24
CA GLY A 51 -10.83 -4.22 19.67
C GLY A 51 -9.35 -4.51 19.48
N GLY A 52 -9.01 -5.77 19.21
CA GLY A 52 -7.62 -6.20 19.09
C GLY A 52 -6.80 -5.37 18.10
N THR A 53 -7.35 -5.10 16.92
CA THR A 53 -6.66 -4.28 15.91
C THR A 53 -6.43 -2.86 16.41
N ASP A 54 -7.42 -2.27 17.09
CA ASP A 54 -7.31 -0.91 17.63
C ASP A 54 -6.21 -0.83 18.69
N ILE A 55 -6.16 -1.81 19.58
CA ILE A 55 -5.12 -1.89 20.62
C ILE A 55 -3.74 -1.99 19.98
N MET A 56 -3.58 -2.88 19.00
CA MET A 56 -2.29 -3.09 18.33
C MET A 56 -1.79 -1.81 17.64
N VAL A 57 -2.68 -1.10 16.94
CA VAL A 57 -2.34 0.17 16.28
C VAL A 57 -1.91 1.21 17.31
N ARG A 58 -2.67 1.33 18.42
CA ARG A 58 -2.35 2.32 19.47
C ARG A 58 -1.03 2.04 20.17
N LEU A 59 -0.61 0.78 20.25
CA LEU A 59 0.70 0.42 20.80
C LEU A 59 1.85 0.87 19.87
N LEU A 60 1.62 0.90 18.54
CA LEU A 60 2.60 1.36 17.58
C LEU A 60 2.65 2.88 17.45
N LEU A 61 1.56 3.55 17.80
CA LEU A 61 1.36 4.97 17.53
C LEU A 61 2.52 5.86 18.02
N PRO A 62 3.02 5.72 19.27
CA PRO A 62 4.11 6.59 19.72
C PRO A 62 5.36 6.47 18.86
N LYS A 63 5.71 5.24 18.46
CA LYS A 63 6.88 4.99 17.59
C LYS A 63 6.68 5.55 16.18
N MET A 64 5.46 5.48 15.66
CA MET A 64 5.15 6.07 14.36
C MET A 64 5.27 7.59 14.40
N VAL A 65 4.73 8.23 15.44
CA VAL A 65 4.82 9.69 15.61
C VAL A 65 6.29 10.13 15.74
N GLU A 66 7.07 9.38 16.53
CA GLU A 66 8.51 9.63 16.70
C GLU A 66 9.27 9.54 15.37
N ALA A 67 9.01 8.47 14.60
CA ALA A 67 9.73 8.20 13.35
C ALA A 67 9.32 9.16 12.22
N LEU A 68 8.04 9.53 12.17
CA LEU A 68 7.50 10.35 11.08
C LEU A 68 7.57 11.84 11.36
N GLY A 69 7.77 12.24 12.62
CA GLY A 69 7.79 13.64 13.02
C GLY A 69 6.44 14.34 12.87
N GLN A 70 5.35 13.56 12.72
CA GLN A 70 4.01 14.10 12.51
C GLN A 70 2.98 13.31 13.31
N GLN A 71 1.88 13.97 13.64
CA GLN A 71 0.77 13.32 14.35
C GLN A 71 0.14 12.23 13.48
N VAL A 72 -0.21 11.12 14.10
CA VAL A 72 -0.99 10.05 13.46
C VAL A 72 -2.31 9.94 14.22
N LEU A 73 -3.42 10.15 13.52
CA LEU A 73 -4.76 10.19 14.08
C LEU A 73 -5.51 8.91 13.73
N ILE A 74 -5.93 8.16 14.74
CA ILE A 74 -6.69 6.93 14.51
C ILE A 74 -8.19 7.24 14.49
N GLU A 75 -8.87 6.80 13.42
CA GLU A 75 -10.32 6.88 13.28
C GLU A 75 -10.89 5.48 13.10
N ASN A 76 -11.77 5.07 14.01
CA ASN A 76 -12.44 3.79 13.91
C ASN A 76 -13.72 3.94 13.06
N ARG A 77 -13.77 3.23 11.91
CA ARG A 77 -14.92 3.22 11.00
C ARG A 77 -15.40 1.79 10.82
N ALA A 78 -15.93 1.22 11.89
CA ALA A 78 -16.40 -0.16 11.89
C ALA A 78 -17.71 -0.30 11.12
N GLY A 79 -17.95 -1.50 10.61
CA GLY A 79 -19.21 -1.83 9.95
C GLY A 79 -19.04 -2.57 8.63
N ALA A 80 -20.07 -3.33 8.25
CA ALA A 80 -20.14 -4.11 7.02
C ALA A 80 -18.84 -4.93 6.80
N SER A 81 -18.37 -5.61 7.85
CA SER A 81 -17.12 -6.40 7.79
C SER A 81 -15.93 -5.56 7.30
N THR A 82 -15.77 -4.35 7.82
CA THR A 82 -14.75 -3.35 7.47
C THR A 82 -14.91 -2.69 6.09
N ASN A 83 -15.94 -3.04 5.32
CA ASN A 83 -16.14 -2.44 3.98
C ASN A 83 -16.33 -0.91 4.05
N ILE A 84 -16.91 -0.38 5.14
CA ILE A 84 -17.07 1.07 5.32
C ILE A 84 -15.70 1.76 5.35
N ALA A 85 -14.75 1.19 6.09
CA ALA A 85 -13.40 1.75 6.18
C ALA A 85 -12.66 1.62 4.84
N MET A 86 -12.79 0.48 4.17
CA MET A 86 -12.14 0.23 2.87
C MET A 86 -12.64 1.22 1.82
N ASP A 87 -13.96 1.35 1.69
CA ASP A 87 -14.58 2.28 0.73
C ASP A 87 -14.12 3.72 0.99
N TYR A 88 -14.04 4.10 2.26
CA TYR A 88 -13.58 5.44 2.64
C TYR A 88 -12.15 5.71 2.19
N VAL A 89 -11.24 4.75 2.44
CA VAL A 89 -9.81 4.93 2.10
C VAL A 89 -9.59 4.90 0.59
N VAL A 90 -10.28 4.01 -0.12
CA VAL A 90 -10.19 3.93 -1.58
C VAL A 90 -10.59 5.26 -2.24
N LYS A 91 -11.56 5.97 -1.67
CA LYS A 91 -12.02 7.27 -2.19
C LYS A 91 -11.17 8.46 -1.75
N ALA A 92 -10.22 8.24 -0.83
CA ALA A 92 -9.33 9.31 -0.36
C ALA A 92 -8.23 9.60 -1.39
N PRO A 93 -7.67 10.81 -1.39
CA PRO A 93 -6.51 11.10 -2.25
C PRO A 93 -5.35 10.12 -1.98
N PRO A 94 -4.70 9.61 -3.03
CA PRO A 94 -3.57 8.67 -2.86
C PRO A 94 -2.26 9.39 -2.56
N ASP A 95 -2.27 10.28 -1.57
CA ASP A 95 -1.14 11.14 -1.19
C ASP A 95 -0.37 10.62 0.03
N GLY A 96 -0.76 9.45 0.55
CA GLY A 96 -0.12 8.83 1.71
C GLY A 96 -0.61 9.35 3.06
N TYR A 97 -1.58 10.29 3.09
CA TYR A 97 -2.08 10.84 4.36
C TYR A 97 -3.34 10.15 4.87
N THR A 98 -3.90 9.21 4.12
CA THR A 98 -5.01 8.38 4.59
C THR A 98 -4.61 6.92 4.44
N LEU A 99 -4.38 6.26 5.56
CA LEU A 99 -3.94 4.86 5.61
C LEU A 99 -5.07 3.97 6.12
N LEU A 100 -5.13 2.74 5.63
CA LEU A 100 -6.07 1.74 6.11
C LEU A 100 -5.37 0.77 7.06
N VAL A 101 -5.99 0.51 8.20
CA VAL A 101 -5.63 -0.62 9.07
C VAL A 101 -6.74 -1.66 8.96
N ASN A 102 -6.37 -2.84 8.51
CA ASN A 102 -7.32 -3.92 8.31
C ASN A 102 -6.64 -5.26 8.60
N SER A 103 -7.39 -6.34 8.47
CA SER A 103 -6.88 -7.70 8.61
C SER A 103 -7.47 -8.59 7.50
N SER A 104 -7.77 -9.85 7.77
CA SER A 104 -8.28 -10.78 6.76
C SER A 104 -9.49 -10.29 5.93
N PRO A 105 -10.39 -9.40 6.41
CA PRO A 105 -11.48 -8.93 5.55
C PRO A 105 -11.00 -8.27 4.25
N VAL A 106 -9.82 -7.67 4.22
CA VAL A 106 -9.29 -7.05 3.00
C VAL A 106 -9.19 -8.05 1.83
N ALA A 107 -8.95 -9.32 2.16
CA ALA A 107 -8.87 -10.38 1.15
C ALA A 107 -10.20 -11.13 1.00
N ILE A 108 -10.85 -11.43 2.11
CA ILE A 108 -12.06 -12.28 2.14
C ILE A 108 -13.25 -11.58 1.46
N ASN A 109 -13.41 -10.29 1.70
CA ASN A 109 -14.62 -9.58 1.28
C ASN A 109 -14.77 -9.51 -0.24
N MET A 110 -13.67 -9.56 -0.98
CA MET A 110 -13.72 -9.60 -2.46
C MET A 110 -14.47 -10.82 -2.98
N SER A 111 -14.43 -11.94 -2.23
CA SER A 111 -15.17 -13.16 -2.59
C SER A 111 -16.55 -13.22 -1.91
N LEU A 112 -16.69 -12.59 -0.76
CA LEU A 112 -17.92 -12.71 0.05
C LEU A 112 -19.02 -11.72 -0.39
N TYR A 113 -18.65 -10.53 -0.83
CA TYR A 113 -19.60 -9.48 -1.22
C TYR A 113 -19.60 -9.29 -2.73
N LYS A 114 -20.78 -9.42 -3.37
CA LYS A 114 -20.92 -9.34 -4.82
C LYS A 114 -20.88 -7.91 -5.38
N ASN A 115 -21.28 -6.94 -4.57
CA ASN A 115 -21.48 -5.56 -5.03
C ASN A 115 -20.62 -4.56 -4.25
N LEU A 116 -19.29 -4.75 -4.29
CA LEU A 116 -18.36 -3.78 -3.73
C LEU A 116 -18.08 -2.68 -4.76
N SER A 117 -17.95 -1.45 -4.28
CA SER A 117 -17.63 -0.27 -5.11
C SER A 117 -16.11 -0.16 -5.39
N PHE A 118 -15.32 -1.07 -4.87
CA PHE A 118 -13.86 -1.04 -4.94
C PHE A 118 -13.28 -2.44 -5.13
N ASP A 119 -12.01 -2.49 -5.52
CA ASP A 119 -11.23 -3.72 -5.63
C ASP A 119 -9.97 -3.54 -4.79
N THR A 120 -9.81 -4.36 -3.74
CA THR A 120 -8.70 -4.21 -2.80
C THR A 120 -7.33 -4.45 -3.43
N GLN A 121 -7.24 -5.29 -4.46
CA GLN A 121 -5.97 -5.56 -5.15
C GLN A 121 -5.57 -4.43 -6.09
N ARG A 122 -6.56 -3.77 -6.68
CA ARG A 122 -6.32 -2.68 -7.62
C ARG A 122 -6.20 -1.32 -6.92
N ASP A 123 -7.06 -1.08 -5.94
CA ASP A 123 -7.29 0.25 -5.40
C ASP A 123 -6.52 0.55 -4.12
N LEU A 124 -5.88 -0.48 -3.51
CA LEU A 124 -5.10 -0.32 -2.28
C LEU A 124 -3.66 -0.81 -2.48
N ALA A 125 -2.70 -0.01 -2.05
CA ALA A 125 -1.29 -0.40 -2.03
C ALA A 125 -0.92 -0.92 -0.64
N SER A 126 -0.43 -2.16 -0.56
CA SER A 126 0.03 -2.75 0.70
C SER A 126 1.32 -2.10 1.17
N ILE A 127 1.38 -1.71 2.44
CA ILE A 127 2.55 -1.07 3.02
C ILE A 127 3.32 -2.08 3.88
N SER A 128 2.68 -2.67 4.88
CA SER A 128 3.39 -3.55 5.82
C SER A 128 2.42 -4.43 6.60
N LEU A 129 2.88 -5.61 6.98
CA LEU A 129 2.25 -6.43 8.00
C LEU A 129 2.83 -6.01 9.36
N PHE A 130 2.08 -5.24 10.13
CA PHE A 130 2.60 -4.70 11.38
C PHE A 130 2.38 -5.60 12.59
N ALA A 131 1.46 -6.57 12.50
CA ALA A 131 1.18 -7.51 13.60
C ALA A 131 0.55 -8.79 13.06
N ALA A 132 0.80 -9.88 13.75
CA ALA A 132 0.14 -11.15 13.51
C ALA A 132 -0.34 -11.73 14.84
N SER A 133 -1.49 -12.37 14.83
CA SER A 133 -2.04 -13.01 16.02
C SER A 133 -2.39 -14.47 15.73
N THR A 134 -2.24 -15.31 16.74
CA THR A 134 -2.62 -16.71 16.65
C THR A 134 -4.06 -16.88 17.13
N ASN A 135 -4.87 -17.59 16.36
CA ASN A 135 -6.20 -17.96 16.79
C ASN A 135 -6.13 -19.21 17.68
N VAL A 136 -6.91 -19.21 18.75
CA VAL A 136 -7.02 -20.35 19.68
C VAL A 136 -8.46 -20.84 19.63
N LEU A 137 -8.63 -22.12 19.30
CA LEU A 137 -9.93 -22.76 19.34
C LEU A 137 -10.21 -23.20 20.77
N VAL A 138 -11.28 -22.68 21.35
CA VAL A 138 -11.71 -23.05 22.69
C VAL A 138 -13.12 -23.62 22.63
N VAL A 139 -13.39 -24.57 23.52
CA VAL A 139 -14.72 -25.19 23.68
C VAL A 139 -15.11 -25.21 25.17
N HIS A 140 -16.40 -25.26 25.44
CA HIS A 140 -16.87 -25.33 26.80
C HIS A 140 -16.42 -26.68 27.41
N PRO A 141 -16.01 -26.72 28.69
CA PRO A 141 -15.54 -27.96 29.32
C PRO A 141 -16.51 -29.13 29.30
N SER A 142 -17.83 -28.88 29.26
CA SER A 142 -18.84 -29.94 29.19
C SER A 142 -18.95 -30.57 27.80
N LEU A 143 -18.32 -30.00 26.76
CA LEU A 143 -18.35 -30.58 25.42
C LEU A 143 -17.51 -31.88 25.42
N PRO A 144 -18.06 -33.01 24.95
CA PRO A 144 -17.31 -34.27 24.92
C PRO A 144 -16.35 -34.32 23.71
N ALA A 145 -15.45 -33.36 23.62
CA ALA A 145 -14.42 -33.28 22.58
C ALA A 145 -13.17 -32.61 23.17
N ARG A 146 -12.06 -33.32 23.17
CA ARG A 146 -10.78 -32.84 23.70
C ARG A 146 -9.73 -32.61 22.62
N THR A 147 -10.05 -33.00 21.39
CA THR A 147 -9.19 -32.80 20.22
C THR A 147 -10.03 -32.27 19.08
N VAL A 148 -9.36 -31.61 18.10
CA VAL A 148 -10.03 -31.12 16.90
C VAL A 148 -10.72 -32.24 16.14
N LYS A 149 -10.09 -33.42 16.08
CA LYS A 149 -10.69 -34.62 15.42
C LYS A 149 -11.99 -35.01 16.07
N GLU A 150 -12.04 -35.08 17.40
CA GLU A 150 -13.26 -35.39 18.15
C GLU A 150 -14.34 -34.34 17.95
N LEU A 151 -13.94 -33.05 17.91
CA LEU A 151 -14.88 -31.97 17.66
C LEU A 151 -15.49 -32.08 16.26
N ILE A 152 -14.67 -32.37 15.25
CA ILE A 152 -15.17 -32.60 13.88
C ILE A 152 -16.14 -33.78 13.83
N SER A 153 -15.80 -34.90 14.51
CA SER A 153 -16.67 -36.08 14.56
C SER A 153 -18.02 -35.77 15.24
N LEU A 154 -17.96 -35.02 16.33
CA LEU A 154 -19.16 -34.58 17.05
C LEU A 154 -20.03 -33.66 16.18
N ALA A 155 -19.42 -32.70 15.49
CA ALA A 155 -20.15 -31.80 14.62
C ALA A 155 -20.83 -32.53 13.44
N ARG A 156 -20.16 -33.54 12.89
CA ARG A 156 -20.75 -34.37 11.83
C ARG A 156 -21.92 -35.23 12.34
N ALA A 157 -21.82 -35.70 13.59
CA ALA A 157 -22.88 -36.53 14.20
C ALA A 157 -24.09 -35.69 14.62
N LYS A 158 -23.87 -34.40 14.94
CA LYS A 158 -24.91 -33.47 15.40
C LYS A 158 -24.77 -32.14 14.69
N PRO A 159 -25.18 -32.05 13.44
CA PRO A 159 -24.93 -30.82 12.65
C PRO A 159 -25.68 -29.59 13.15
N ASP A 160 -26.83 -29.81 13.87
CA ASP A 160 -27.67 -28.74 14.41
C ASP A 160 -27.43 -28.39 15.88
N UNK A 161 -26.61 -29.13 16.39
CA UNK A 161 -26.28 -28.97 17.70
C UNK A 161 -25.39 -27.88 18.00
#